data_f363a1649d6fc77e70ea38bd72800b49
#
_entry.id   f363a1649d6fc77e70ea38bd72800b49
#
_cell.length_a   1.000
_cell.length_b   1.000
_cell.length_c   1.000
_cell.angle_alpha   90.00
_cell.angle_beta   90.00
_cell.angle_gamma   90.00
#
_symmetry.space_group_name_H-M   'P 1'
#
loop_
_entity.id
_entity.type
_entity.pdbx_description
1 polymer ?
#
loop_
_entity_poly.entity_id
_entity_poly.type
_entity_poly.pdbx_seq_one_letter_code
_entity_poly.pdbx_strand_id
1 'polypeptide(L)'
;MSLKNTVRGIFCGKRLSTLPAGEPAPALSLPDTSGQSFLLEEALKKGPTLVAFFKVNCPTCQFTFPFLERMYETYGSDGFTFLGVSQNNAEDTREFAQEFGVKFPLLIDDENTFTASNEYGITNVPSVFLISKDGKILERSIGFVKQDLENMAKEAALSTKRALAPLFRPGEVVPSHKPG
;
A
#
# COMPACT_ATOMS: atom_id res chain seq x y z
N MET A 1 39.87 -12.13 18.00
CA MET A 1 38.40 -12.13 17.87
C MET A 1 37.96 -10.77 17.30
N SER A 2 37.66 -10.72 16.02
CA SER A 2 37.34 -9.47 15.32
C SER A 2 35.84 -9.40 15.11
N LEU A 3 35.17 -8.45 15.75
CA LEU A 3 33.77 -8.10 15.54
C LEU A 3 33.66 -7.31 14.24
N LYS A 4 33.15 -7.92 13.19
CA LYS A 4 32.78 -7.23 11.97
C LYS A 4 31.43 -6.52 12.21
N ASN A 5 31.49 -5.24 12.57
CA ASN A 5 30.36 -4.33 12.45
C ASN A 5 30.02 -4.14 10.99
N THR A 6 28.96 -4.81 10.52
CA THR A 6 28.38 -4.51 9.22
C THR A 6 27.54 -3.25 9.35
N VAL A 7 28.13 -2.11 9.03
CA VAL A 7 27.40 -0.84 8.85
C VAL A 7 26.52 -1.05 7.63
N ARG A 8 25.21 -1.20 7.82
CA ARG A 8 24.23 -1.07 6.75
C ARG A 8 24.28 0.37 6.26
N GLY A 9 24.88 0.56 5.09
CA GLY A 9 24.92 1.85 4.42
C GLY A 9 23.50 2.34 4.14
N ILE A 10 23.17 3.49 4.71
CA ILE A 10 21.95 4.25 4.36
C ILE A 10 22.18 4.78 2.95
N PHE A 11 21.72 4.07 1.94
CA PHE A 11 21.59 4.61 0.60
C PHE A 11 20.32 5.49 0.56
N CYS A 12 20.46 6.75 0.94
CA CYS A 12 19.46 7.78 0.68
C CYS A 12 19.61 8.26 -0.77
N GLY A 13 19.13 7.45 -1.70
CA GLY A 13 19.11 7.78 -3.13
C GLY A 13 17.76 7.36 -3.73
N LYS A 14 17.18 8.26 -4.56
CA LYS A 14 15.96 7.94 -5.31
C LYS A 14 16.15 6.66 -6.12
N ARG A 15 15.33 5.65 -5.89
CA ARG A 15 15.36 4.43 -6.71
C ARG A 15 14.84 4.73 -8.11
N LEU A 16 15.43 4.08 -9.11
CA LEU A 16 15.07 4.29 -10.53
C LEU A 16 13.87 3.44 -10.98
N SER A 17 13.43 2.50 -10.15
CA SER A 17 12.30 1.62 -10.45
C SER A 17 11.60 1.17 -9.18
N THR A 18 10.29 0.95 -9.29
CA THR A 18 9.46 0.40 -8.23
C THR A 18 9.95 -0.99 -7.80
N LEU A 19 10.06 -1.20 -6.48
CA LEU A 19 10.57 -2.45 -5.90
C LEU A 19 9.77 -3.67 -6.39
N PRO A 20 10.44 -4.74 -6.81
CA PRO A 20 9.77 -5.98 -7.22
C PRO A 20 9.38 -6.85 -6.02
N ALA A 21 8.54 -7.84 -6.28
CA ALA A 21 8.30 -8.93 -5.33
C ALA A 21 9.61 -9.69 -4.99
N GLY A 22 9.71 -10.16 -3.75
CA GLY A 22 10.88 -10.84 -3.19
C GLY A 22 11.84 -9.91 -2.45
N GLU A 23 11.81 -8.61 -2.72
CA GLU A 23 12.65 -7.62 -2.02
C GLU A 23 12.09 -7.30 -0.61
N PRO A 24 12.98 -6.94 0.35
CA PRO A 24 12.55 -6.41 1.61
C PRO A 24 11.85 -5.05 1.43
N ALA A 25 10.71 -4.88 2.08
CA ALA A 25 10.00 -3.60 2.11
C ALA A 25 10.80 -2.58 2.96
N PRO A 26 11.01 -1.35 2.47
CA PRO A 26 11.55 -0.29 3.30
C PRO A 26 10.65 0.01 4.51
N ALA A 27 11.25 0.47 5.59
CA ALA A 27 10.49 0.92 6.75
C ALA A 27 9.59 2.11 6.40
N LEU A 28 8.38 2.13 6.95
CA LEU A 28 7.49 3.28 6.88
C LEU A 28 7.29 3.81 8.29
N SER A 29 7.60 5.09 8.46
CA SER A 29 7.32 5.87 9.67
C SER A 29 6.74 7.19 9.22
N LEU A 30 5.42 7.27 9.11
CA LEU A 30 4.71 8.41 8.53
C LEU A 30 3.57 8.85 9.45
N PRO A 31 3.23 10.15 9.46
CA PRO A 31 2.01 10.61 10.12
C PRO A 31 0.78 10.19 9.30
N ASP A 32 -0.31 9.91 9.98
CA ASP A 32 -1.62 9.83 9.37
C ASP A 32 -2.22 11.23 9.11
N THR A 33 -3.43 11.30 8.58
CA THR A 33 -4.14 12.56 8.30
C THR A 33 -4.47 13.38 9.56
N SER A 34 -4.33 12.82 10.78
CA SER A 34 -4.50 13.52 12.06
C SER A 34 -3.15 13.97 12.66
N GLY A 35 -2.03 13.56 12.07
CA GLY A 35 -0.68 13.80 12.55
C GLY A 35 -0.16 12.73 13.52
N GLN A 36 -0.91 11.66 13.76
CA GLN A 36 -0.46 10.53 14.57
C GLN A 36 0.54 9.68 13.78
N SER A 37 1.71 9.42 14.38
CA SER A 37 2.74 8.59 13.75
C SER A 37 2.31 7.13 13.62
N PHE A 38 2.53 6.56 12.46
CA PHE A 38 2.28 5.16 12.14
C PHE A 38 3.57 4.46 11.71
N LEU A 39 3.79 3.25 12.20
CA LEU A 39 4.95 2.42 11.89
C LEU A 39 4.50 1.14 11.18
N LEU A 40 5.05 0.89 9.99
CA LEU A 40 4.80 -0.36 9.25
C LEU A 40 5.18 -1.60 10.09
N GLU A 41 6.27 -1.52 10.83
CA GLU A 41 6.72 -2.63 11.69
C GLU A 41 5.64 -3.07 12.69
N GLU A 42 4.90 -2.12 13.27
CA GLU A 42 3.81 -2.45 14.20
C GLU A 42 2.61 -3.13 13.51
N ALA A 43 2.35 -2.75 12.26
CA ALA A 43 1.33 -3.41 11.45
C ALA A 43 1.74 -4.85 11.10
N LEU A 44 3.00 -5.05 10.72
CA LEU A 44 3.52 -6.38 10.36
C LEU A 44 3.54 -7.37 11.54
N LYS A 45 3.62 -6.89 12.79
CA LYS A 45 3.46 -7.75 13.97
C LYS A 45 2.09 -8.43 14.03
N LYS A 46 1.06 -7.78 13.49
CA LYS A 46 -0.32 -8.29 13.45
C LYS A 46 -0.54 -9.25 12.28
N GLY A 47 0.11 -9.02 11.14
CA GLY A 47 -0.05 -9.84 9.94
C GLY A 47 0.47 -9.17 8.68
N PRO A 48 0.21 -9.74 7.50
CA PRO A 48 0.53 -9.09 6.24
C PRO A 48 -0.14 -7.72 6.11
N THR A 49 0.50 -6.82 5.37
CA THR A 49 0.04 -5.45 5.19
C THR A 49 -0.01 -5.09 3.72
N LEU A 50 -1.14 -4.56 3.27
CA LEU A 50 -1.29 -3.95 1.95
C LEU A 50 -0.97 -2.46 2.06
N VAL A 51 -0.04 -1.98 1.24
CA VAL A 51 0.38 -0.57 1.19
C VAL A 51 0.13 -0.02 -0.21
N ALA A 52 -0.70 1.01 -0.34
CA ALA A 52 -1.07 1.63 -1.61
C ALA A 52 -0.60 3.08 -1.69
N PHE A 53 0.41 3.36 -2.51
CA PHE A 53 0.85 4.72 -2.82
C PHE A 53 -0.06 5.36 -3.85
N PHE A 54 -0.45 6.62 -3.62
CA PHE A 54 -1.42 7.30 -4.48
C PHE A 54 -1.28 8.82 -4.50
N LYS A 55 -1.94 9.45 -5.48
CA LYS A 55 -2.24 10.88 -5.53
C LYS A 55 -3.75 11.10 -5.64
N VAL A 56 -4.23 12.14 -4.99
CA VAL A 56 -5.67 12.44 -4.95
C VAL A 56 -6.26 12.75 -6.32
N ASN A 57 -5.49 13.42 -7.18
CA ASN A 57 -5.89 13.82 -8.54
C ASN A 57 -5.59 12.78 -9.63
N CYS A 58 -5.15 11.56 -9.26
CA CYS A 58 -4.87 10.50 -10.20
C CYS A 58 -6.15 9.71 -10.55
N PRO A 59 -6.65 9.72 -11.79
CA PRO A 59 -7.88 9.02 -12.16
C PRO A 59 -7.83 7.52 -11.93
N THR A 60 -6.65 6.90 -12.10
CA THR A 60 -6.47 5.47 -11.84
C THR A 60 -6.45 5.17 -10.34
N CYS A 61 -5.97 6.10 -9.50
CA CYS A 61 -6.09 5.99 -8.05
C CYS A 61 -7.55 6.06 -7.61
N GLN A 62 -8.29 7.07 -8.09
CA GLN A 62 -9.73 7.25 -7.83
C GLN A 62 -10.53 6.01 -8.24
N PHE A 63 -10.16 5.37 -9.35
CA PHE A 63 -10.76 4.13 -9.80
C PHE A 63 -10.40 2.91 -8.93
N THR A 64 -9.15 2.83 -8.43
CA THR A 64 -8.63 1.66 -7.71
C THR A 64 -9.07 1.62 -6.25
N PHE A 65 -9.08 2.76 -5.57
CA PHE A 65 -9.29 2.83 -4.12
C PHE A 65 -10.64 2.28 -3.63
N PRO A 66 -11.78 2.46 -4.35
CA PRO A 66 -13.02 1.79 -3.99
C PRO A 66 -12.94 0.26 -3.93
N PHE A 67 -12.09 -0.37 -4.75
CA PHE A 67 -11.85 -1.82 -4.67
C PHE A 67 -10.97 -2.19 -3.48
N LEU A 68 -9.97 -1.36 -3.15
CA LEU A 68 -9.17 -1.55 -1.93
C LEU A 68 -10.04 -1.39 -0.67
N GLU A 69 -10.95 -0.43 -0.65
CA GLU A 69 -11.91 -0.26 0.45
C GLU A 69 -12.83 -1.47 0.58
N ARG A 70 -13.31 -2.02 -0.54
CA ARG A 70 -14.11 -3.26 -0.55
C ARG A 70 -13.34 -4.45 0.06
N MET A 71 -12.06 -4.56 -0.23
CA MET A 71 -11.18 -5.55 0.42
C MET A 71 -11.03 -5.25 1.92
N TYR A 72 -10.84 -3.98 2.29
CA TYR A 72 -10.73 -3.56 3.68
C TYR A 72 -12.00 -3.86 4.48
N GLU A 73 -13.18 -3.55 3.96
CA GLU A 73 -14.46 -3.88 4.61
C GLU A 73 -14.61 -5.39 4.86
N THR A 74 -14.02 -6.22 4.00
CA THR A 74 -14.09 -7.68 4.13
C THR A 74 -13.00 -8.25 5.04
N TYR A 75 -11.75 -7.76 4.91
CA TYR A 75 -10.55 -8.38 5.49
C TYR A 75 -9.79 -7.46 6.44
N GLY A 76 -10.12 -6.18 6.55
CA GLY A 76 -9.46 -5.20 7.41
C GLY A 76 -9.75 -5.43 8.89
N SER A 77 -9.17 -6.47 9.46
CA SER A 77 -9.33 -6.86 10.85
C SER A 77 -8.00 -7.41 11.38
N ASP A 78 -8.00 -7.96 12.60
CA ASP A 78 -6.83 -8.62 13.16
C ASP A 78 -6.30 -9.69 12.22
N GLY A 79 -5.03 -9.55 11.84
CA GLY A 79 -4.34 -10.45 10.93
C GLY A 79 -4.08 -9.91 9.52
N PHE A 80 -4.67 -8.77 9.13
CA PHE A 80 -4.36 -8.11 7.85
C PHE A 80 -4.58 -6.60 7.94
N THR A 81 -3.58 -5.80 7.56
CA THR A 81 -3.63 -4.34 7.64
C THR A 81 -3.67 -3.72 6.25
N PHE A 82 -4.43 -2.63 6.10
CA PHE A 82 -4.49 -1.80 4.90
C PHE A 82 -3.96 -0.40 5.21
N LEU A 83 -3.11 0.14 4.34
CA LEU A 83 -2.55 1.48 4.42
C LEU A 83 -2.57 2.14 3.06
N GLY A 84 -3.03 3.39 3.00
CA GLY A 84 -2.75 4.25 1.87
C GLY A 84 -1.58 5.18 2.22
N VAL A 85 -0.73 5.47 1.25
CA VAL A 85 0.36 6.46 1.38
C VAL A 85 0.14 7.54 0.35
N SER A 86 -0.35 8.67 0.81
CA SER A 86 -0.67 9.83 -0.03
C SER A 86 0.57 10.65 -0.34
N GLN A 87 0.73 11.05 -1.59
CA GLN A 87 1.72 12.03 -2.06
C GLN A 87 1.16 13.47 -2.05
N ASN A 88 0.08 13.71 -1.32
CA ASN A 88 -0.56 15.01 -1.13
C ASN A 88 -0.61 15.34 0.36
N ASN A 89 -0.95 16.61 0.66
CA ASN A 89 -1.14 17.05 2.05
C ASN A 89 -2.33 16.36 2.74
N ALA A 90 -2.44 16.57 4.05
CA ALA A 90 -3.45 15.91 4.87
C ALA A 90 -4.89 16.38 4.56
N GLU A 91 -5.09 17.64 4.12
CA GLU A 91 -6.41 18.19 3.80
C GLU A 91 -6.96 17.53 2.54
N ASP A 92 -6.22 17.60 1.43
CA ASP A 92 -6.59 16.95 0.17
C ASP A 92 -6.80 15.44 0.34
N THR A 93 -5.99 14.82 1.19
CA THR A 93 -6.10 13.37 1.47
C THR A 93 -7.37 13.03 2.23
N ARG A 94 -7.81 13.89 3.17
CA ARG A 94 -9.10 13.69 3.87
C ARG A 94 -10.29 13.88 2.91
N GLU A 95 -10.23 14.89 2.04
CA GLU A 95 -11.25 15.10 1.01
C GLU A 95 -11.38 13.90 0.08
N PHE A 96 -10.25 13.38 -0.41
CA PHE A 96 -10.21 12.14 -1.18
C PHE A 96 -10.85 10.96 -0.44
N ALA A 97 -10.50 10.77 0.83
CA ALA A 97 -11.08 9.69 1.64
C ALA A 97 -12.60 9.81 1.75
N GLN A 98 -13.10 11.02 1.95
CA GLN A 98 -14.53 11.29 2.04
C GLN A 98 -15.23 11.06 0.68
N GLU A 99 -14.67 11.56 -0.41
CA GLU A 99 -15.25 11.46 -1.76
C GLU A 99 -15.33 10.01 -2.24
N PHE A 100 -14.26 9.22 -2.02
CA PHE A 100 -14.17 7.83 -2.49
C PHE A 100 -14.52 6.79 -1.43
N GLY A 101 -14.99 7.23 -0.24
CA GLY A 101 -15.47 6.37 0.82
C GLY A 101 -14.39 5.51 1.48
N VAL A 102 -13.12 5.96 1.48
CA VAL A 102 -11.97 5.24 2.03
C VAL A 102 -11.94 5.38 3.55
N LYS A 103 -11.95 4.25 4.27
CA LYS A 103 -11.97 4.18 5.74
C LYS A 103 -10.69 3.60 6.34
N PHE A 104 -9.87 2.87 5.55
CA PHE A 104 -8.58 2.40 6.05
C PHE A 104 -7.61 3.57 6.24
N PRO A 105 -6.60 3.42 7.14
CA PRO A 105 -5.66 4.50 7.46
C PRO A 105 -4.93 5.03 6.24
N LEU A 106 -4.89 6.36 6.11
CA LEU A 106 -4.14 7.09 5.09
C LEU A 106 -3.01 7.85 5.74
N LEU A 107 -1.79 7.58 5.30
CA LEU A 107 -0.53 8.18 5.76
C LEU A 107 -0.09 9.25 4.77
N ILE A 108 0.67 10.21 5.25
CA ILE A 108 1.15 11.34 4.45
C ILE A 108 2.65 11.18 4.20
N ASP A 109 3.03 10.98 2.94
CA ASP A 109 4.41 11.13 2.49
C ASP A 109 4.64 12.61 2.13
N ASP A 110 5.60 13.24 2.81
CA ASP A 110 5.84 14.68 2.68
C ASP A 110 6.03 15.08 1.21
N GLU A 111 5.16 15.96 0.72
CA GLU A 111 5.11 16.39 -0.69
C GLU A 111 6.35 17.16 -1.17
N ASN A 112 7.22 17.60 -0.25
CA ASN A 112 8.48 18.25 -0.58
C ASN A 112 9.64 17.24 -0.74
N THR A 113 9.57 16.11 -0.07
CA THR A 113 10.67 15.12 -0.03
C THR A 113 10.32 13.79 -0.68
N PHE A 114 9.06 13.37 -0.61
CA PHE A 114 8.59 12.06 -1.07
C PHE A 114 9.48 10.91 -0.58
N THR A 115 9.88 10.96 0.70
CA THR A 115 10.89 10.04 1.24
C THR A 115 10.46 8.58 1.09
N ALA A 116 9.25 8.25 1.54
CA ALA A 116 8.74 6.88 1.42
C ALA A 116 8.56 6.45 -0.04
N SER A 117 8.01 7.33 -0.87
CA SER A 117 7.86 7.07 -2.31
C SER A 117 9.20 6.82 -3.00
N ASN A 118 10.24 7.58 -2.64
CA ASN A 118 11.58 7.39 -3.19
C ASN A 118 12.22 6.07 -2.73
N GLU A 119 12.03 5.68 -1.47
CA GLU A 119 12.55 4.42 -0.93
C GLU A 119 11.87 3.19 -1.57
N TYR A 120 10.58 3.28 -1.86
CA TYR A 120 9.84 2.23 -2.59
C TYR A 120 10.03 2.29 -4.11
N GLY A 121 10.71 3.33 -4.61
CA GLY A 121 10.96 3.53 -6.04
C GLY A 121 9.68 3.83 -6.83
N ILE A 122 8.74 4.57 -6.24
CA ILE A 122 7.45 4.87 -6.89
C ILE A 122 7.68 5.74 -8.12
N THR A 123 7.35 5.22 -9.29
CA THR A 123 7.41 5.91 -10.58
C THR A 123 6.02 6.27 -11.10
N ASN A 124 5.02 5.49 -10.72
CA ASN A 124 3.63 5.62 -11.13
C ASN A 124 2.70 5.38 -9.93
N VAL A 125 1.52 5.97 -9.95
CA VAL A 125 0.48 5.73 -8.94
C VAL A 125 -0.84 5.37 -9.63
N PRO A 126 -1.64 4.47 -9.03
CA PRO A 126 -1.35 3.80 -7.78
C PRO A 126 -0.24 2.76 -7.93
N SER A 127 0.57 2.58 -6.88
CA SER A 127 1.46 1.43 -6.73
C SER A 127 1.07 0.71 -5.44
N VAL A 128 0.67 -0.54 -5.56
CA VAL A 128 0.15 -1.34 -4.44
C VAL A 128 1.13 -2.47 -4.14
N PHE A 129 1.48 -2.61 -2.88
CA PHE A 129 2.36 -3.66 -2.39
C PHE A 129 1.64 -4.51 -1.36
N LEU A 130 1.77 -5.81 -1.47
CA LEU A 130 1.44 -6.75 -0.42
C LEU A 130 2.73 -7.15 0.28
N ILE A 131 2.83 -6.88 1.57
CA ILE A 131 4.02 -7.11 2.39
C ILE A 131 3.69 -8.20 3.41
N SER A 132 4.51 -9.26 3.43
CA SER A 132 4.38 -10.35 4.39
C SER A 132 4.76 -9.92 5.81
N LYS A 133 4.35 -10.70 6.80
CA LYS A 133 4.65 -10.48 8.22
C LYS A 133 6.17 -10.37 8.52
N ASP A 134 7.01 -11.01 7.72
CA ASP A 134 8.47 -10.95 7.82
C ASP A 134 9.10 -9.78 7.03
N GLY A 135 8.28 -8.87 6.50
CA GLY A 135 8.72 -7.64 5.84
C GLY A 135 9.15 -7.80 4.38
N LYS A 136 8.79 -8.88 3.70
CA LYS A 136 9.05 -9.07 2.27
C LYS A 136 7.87 -8.67 1.42
N ILE A 137 8.13 -8.06 0.29
CA ILE A 137 7.13 -7.79 -0.73
C ILE A 137 6.72 -9.12 -1.38
N LEU A 138 5.48 -9.57 -1.15
CA LEU A 138 4.92 -10.77 -1.76
C LEU A 138 4.44 -10.50 -3.18
N GLU A 139 3.78 -9.37 -3.38
CA GLU A 139 3.20 -8.97 -4.65
C GLU A 139 3.24 -7.45 -4.81
N ARG A 140 3.28 -6.99 -6.06
CA ARG A 140 3.28 -5.59 -6.44
C ARG A 140 2.36 -5.38 -7.64
N SER A 141 1.52 -4.35 -7.60
CA SER A 141 0.73 -3.87 -8.73
C SER A 141 1.10 -2.42 -9.05
N ILE A 142 1.31 -2.09 -10.32
CA ILE A 142 1.57 -0.72 -10.80
C ILE A 142 0.41 -0.32 -11.71
N GLY A 143 -0.27 0.77 -11.37
CA GLY A 143 -1.57 1.09 -11.93
C GLY A 143 -2.65 0.17 -11.36
N PHE A 144 -3.75 0.04 -12.06
CA PHE A 144 -4.78 -0.94 -11.76
C PHE A 144 -4.54 -2.19 -12.60
N VAL A 145 -4.27 -3.32 -11.96
CA VAL A 145 -4.18 -4.65 -12.58
C VAL A 145 -5.15 -5.58 -11.86
N LYS A 146 -6.20 -5.97 -12.56
CA LYS A 146 -7.29 -6.76 -11.98
C LYS A 146 -6.81 -8.04 -11.31
N GLN A 147 -5.94 -8.79 -11.99
CA GLN A 147 -5.42 -10.06 -11.50
C GLN A 147 -4.58 -9.89 -10.23
N ASP A 148 -3.74 -8.84 -10.15
CA ASP A 148 -2.91 -8.58 -8.98
C ASP A 148 -3.79 -8.30 -7.75
N LEU A 149 -4.84 -7.48 -7.90
CA LEU A 149 -5.77 -7.20 -6.81
C LEU A 149 -6.56 -8.45 -6.38
N GLU A 150 -6.94 -9.34 -7.31
CA GLU A 150 -7.57 -10.62 -6.98
C GLU A 150 -6.61 -11.55 -6.21
N ASN A 151 -5.31 -11.55 -6.56
CA ASN A 151 -4.30 -12.31 -5.83
C ASN A 151 -4.10 -11.76 -4.41
N MET A 152 -4.01 -10.42 -4.27
CA MET A 152 -3.92 -9.76 -2.95
C MET A 152 -5.15 -10.06 -2.09
N ALA A 153 -6.36 -10.09 -2.69
CA ALA A 153 -7.58 -10.46 -1.98
C ALA A 153 -7.58 -11.93 -1.51
N LYS A 154 -7.00 -12.86 -2.29
CA LYS A 154 -6.82 -14.26 -1.87
C LYS A 154 -5.91 -14.37 -0.67
N GLU A 155 -4.78 -13.64 -0.67
CA GLU A 155 -3.85 -13.63 0.46
C GLU A 155 -4.49 -13.01 1.71
N ALA A 156 -5.29 -11.95 1.56
CA ALA A 156 -6.04 -11.35 2.66
C ALA A 156 -7.06 -12.35 3.25
N ALA A 157 -7.78 -13.09 2.40
CA ALA A 157 -8.71 -14.12 2.84
C ALA A 157 -8.00 -15.25 3.63
N LEU A 158 -6.85 -15.71 3.12
CA LEU A 158 -6.04 -16.75 3.78
C LEU A 158 -5.51 -16.27 5.14
N SER A 159 -4.94 -15.07 5.20
CA SER A 159 -4.35 -14.50 6.41
C SER A 159 -5.37 -14.26 7.51
N THR A 160 -6.60 -13.86 7.14
CA THR A 160 -7.70 -13.62 8.08
C THR A 160 -8.56 -14.86 8.34
N LYS A 161 -8.27 -15.99 7.67
CA LYS A 161 -9.06 -17.23 7.73
C LYS A 161 -10.54 -17.01 7.38
N ARG A 162 -10.81 -16.06 6.48
CA ARG A 162 -12.16 -15.78 5.97
C ARG A 162 -12.37 -16.41 4.59
N ALA A 163 -13.62 -16.63 4.24
CA ALA A 163 -13.95 -17.07 2.88
C ALA A 163 -13.54 -16.01 1.85
N LEU A 164 -13.07 -16.45 0.69
CA LEU A 164 -12.75 -15.55 -0.41
C LEU A 164 -14.04 -14.93 -0.94
N ALA A 165 -14.19 -13.62 -0.78
CA ALA A 165 -15.29 -12.85 -1.36
C ALA A 165 -14.89 -12.32 -2.76
N PRO A 166 -15.82 -12.28 -3.71
CA PRO A 166 -15.57 -11.69 -5.02
C PRO A 166 -15.23 -10.20 -4.86
N LEU A 167 -14.02 -9.80 -5.29
CA LEU A 167 -13.60 -8.41 -5.28
C LEU A 167 -14.39 -7.58 -6.28
N PHE A 168 -14.65 -8.15 -7.44
CA PHE A 168 -15.45 -7.55 -8.51
C PHE A 168 -16.82 -8.23 -8.55
N ARG A 169 -17.90 -7.43 -8.55
CA ARG A 169 -19.26 -7.93 -8.49
C ARG A 169 -19.70 -8.49 -9.85
N PRO A 170 -20.58 -9.48 -9.89
CA PRO A 170 -21.17 -9.95 -11.14
C PRO A 170 -21.83 -8.79 -11.90
N GLY A 171 -21.52 -8.65 -13.20
CA GLY A 171 -22.02 -7.56 -14.04
C GLY A 171 -21.24 -6.25 -13.96
N GLU A 172 -20.26 -6.12 -13.06
CA GLU A 172 -19.36 -4.96 -13.01
C GLU A 172 -18.39 -5.00 -14.20
N VAL A 173 -18.41 -3.98 -15.05
CA VAL A 173 -17.48 -3.86 -16.17
C VAL A 173 -16.17 -3.27 -15.67
N VAL A 174 -15.22 -4.14 -15.42
CA VAL A 174 -13.90 -3.78 -14.88
C VAL A 174 -12.83 -4.16 -15.90
N PRO A 175 -11.99 -3.20 -16.36
CA PRO A 175 -10.90 -3.50 -17.28
C PRO A 175 -9.87 -4.42 -16.61
N SER A 176 -9.12 -5.18 -17.41
CA SER A 176 -8.02 -6.00 -16.90
C SER A 176 -6.86 -5.15 -16.38
N HIS A 177 -6.67 -3.95 -16.96
CA HIS A 177 -5.59 -3.02 -16.62
C HIS A 177 -5.99 -1.57 -16.90
N LYS A 178 -5.51 -0.64 -16.04
CA LYS A 178 -5.44 0.81 -16.31
C LYS A 178 -4.05 1.31 -15.89
N PRO A 179 -3.32 2.02 -16.76
CA PRO A 179 -2.02 2.57 -16.40
C PRO A 179 -2.16 3.59 -15.26
N GLY A 180 -1.09 3.71 -14.46
CA GLY A 180 -0.94 4.71 -13.41
C GLY A 180 -0.33 6.00 -13.93
#